data_6eb85b02cf849dc0ad26d01114b5be5d
#
_entry.id   6eb85b02cf849dc0ad26d01114b5be5d
#
_cell.length_a   1.000
_cell.length_b   1.000
_cell.length_c   1.000
_cell.angle_alpha   90.00
_cell.angle_beta   90.00
_cell.angle_gamma   90.00
#
_symmetry.space_group_name_H-M   'P 1'
#
loop_
_entity.id
_entity.type
_entity.pdbx_description
1 polymer ?
#
loop_
_entity_poly.entity_id
_entity_poly.type
_entity_poly.pdbx_seq_one_letter_code
_entity_poly.pdbx_strand_id
1 'polypeptide(L)' 'MRDIQRIGKFCGRLAAAWRYVPDMRFGQLIYNVFSEIASQGKDPFFPEEDEMIEIIEKFCKENTPFKVD' A
#
# COMPACT_ATOMS: atom_id res chain seq x y z
N MET A 1 -12.12 0.07 -21.32
CA MET A 1 -11.65 1.26 -20.54
C MET A 1 -11.85 0.99 -19.06
N ARG A 2 -10.85 1.32 -18.26
CA ARG A 2 -10.96 1.11 -16.82
C ARG A 2 -11.84 2.16 -16.17
N ASP A 3 -12.53 1.75 -15.11
CA ASP A 3 -13.40 2.65 -14.36
C ASP A 3 -12.56 3.71 -13.64
N ILE A 4 -12.80 4.98 -13.94
CA ILE A 4 -12.05 6.07 -13.33
C ILE A 4 -12.32 6.18 -11.83
N GLN A 5 -13.45 5.68 -11.36
CA GLN A 5 -13.80 5.73 -9.94
C GLN A 5 -12.88 4.84 -9.08
N ARG A 6 -12.18 3.89 -9.69
CA ARG A 6 -11.23 3.05 -8.97
C ARG A 6 -10.12 3.90 -8.33
N ILE A 7 -9.81 5.04 -8.95
CA ILE A 7 -8.72 5.91 -8.45
C ILE A 7 -9.09 6.50 -7.09
N GLY A 8 -10.29 7.04 -6.97
CA GLY A 8 -10.74 7.62 -5.70
C GLY A 8 -10.85 6.58 -4.60
N LYS A 9 -11.34 5.40 -4.92
CA LYS A 9 -11.45 4.31 -3.96
C LYS A 9 -10.07 3.86 -3.48
N PHE A 10 -9.13 3.72 -4.41
CA PHE A 10 -7.76 3.37 -4.08
C PHE A 10 -7.13 4.43 -3.16
N CYS A 11 -7.25 5.69 -3.52
CA CYS A 11 -6.65 6.78 -2.76
C CYS A 11 -7.25 6.90 -1.35
N GLY A 12 -8.56 6.65 -1.22
CA GLY A 12 -9.20 6.65 0.09
C GLY A 12 -8.65 5.55 0.99
N ARG A 13 -8.48 4.35 0.45
CA ARG A 13 -7.91 3.24 1.19
C ARG A 13 -6.42 3.47 1.50
N LEU A 14 -5.71 4.08 0.56
CA LEU A 14 -4.30 4.44 0.77
C LEU A 14 -4.17 5.42 1.93
N ALA A 15 -5.03 6.44 1.99
CA ALA A 15 -5.01 7.40 3.07
C ALA A 15 -5.24 6.72 4.43
N ALA A 16 -6.21 5.82 4.48
CA ALA A 16 -6.51 5.08 5.71
C ALA A 16 -5.34 4.19 6.13
N ALA A 17 -4.74 3.49 5.17
CA ALA A 17 -3.60 2.60 5.45
C ALA A 17 -2.37 3.39 5.92
N TRP A 18 -2.08 4.51 5.27
CA TRP A 18 -0.91 5.31 5.60
C TRP A 18 -0.98 5.84 7.04
N ARG A 19 -2.17 6.04 7.58
CA ARG A 19 -2.33 6.49 8.95
C ARG A 19 -1.81 5.50 10.00
N TYR A 20 -1.63 4.24 9.61
CA TYR A 20 -0.99 3.27 10.49
C TYR A 20 0.51 3.50 10.63
N VAL A 21 1.12 4.21 9.68
CA VAL A 21 2.55 4.53 9.68
C VAL A 21 2.75 6.02 9.38
N PRO A 22 2.22 6.90 10.25
CA PRO A 22 2.12 8.33 9.92
C PRO A 22 3.46 9.05 9.79
N ASP A 23 4.51 8.53 10.40
CA ASP A 23 5.84 9.14 10.31
C ASP A 23 6.60 8.72 9.06
N MET A 24 6.09 7.75 8.33
CA MET A 24 6.70 7.29 7.09
C MET A 24 6.33 8.23 5.95
N ARG A 25 7.33 8.75 5.25
CA ARG A 25 7.07 9.58 4.08
C ARG A 25 6.56 8.73 2.94
N PHE A 26 5.79 9.33 2.04
CA PHE A 26 5.17 8.59 0.93
C PHE A 26 6.21 7.80 0.12
N GLY A 27 7.34 8.42 -0.21
CA GLY A 27 8.39 7.74 -0.96
C GLY A 27 8.93 6.52 -0.23
N GLN A 28 9.07 6.61 1.09
CA GLN A 28 9.52 5.48 1.89
C GLN A 28 8.49 4.36 1.89
N LEU A 29 7.22 4.71 2.03
CA LEU A 29 6.13 3.73 2.02
C LEU A 29 6.11 2.96 0.70
N ILE A 30 6.13 3.68 -0.40
CA ILE A 30 6.04 3.07 -1.72
C ILE A 30 7.30 2.26 -2.04
N TYR A 31 8.47 2.77 -1.69
CA TYR A 31 9.72 2.05 -1.89
C TYR A 31 9.71 0.71 -1.15
N ASN A 32 9.28 0.72 0.11
CA ASN A 32 9.24 -0.50 0.90
C ASN A 32 8.23 -1.51 0.37
N VAL A 33 7.04 -1.04 -0.03
CA VAL A 33 6.01 -1.91 -0.59
C VAL A 33 6.50 -2.54 -1.89
N PHE A 34 7.06 -1.73 -2.79
CA PHE A 34 7.55 -2.22 -4.07
C PHE A 34 8.73 -3.17 -3.91
N SER A 35 9.62 -2.89 -2.95
CA SER A 35 10.75 -3.77 -2.66
C SER A 35 10.27 -5.13 -2.15
N GLU A 36 9.24 -5.15 -1.33
CA GLU A 36 8.66 -6.38 -0.83
C GLU A 36 8.07 -7.21 -1.97
N ILE A 37 7.33 -6.56 -2.87
CA ILE A 37 6.77 -7.24 -4.04
C ILE A 37 7.90 -7.82 -4.91
N ALA A 38 8.94 -7.04 -5.15
CA ALA A 38 10.07 -7.46 -5.96
C ALA A 38 10.83 -8.63 -5.31
N SER A 39 10.94 -8.64 -3.99
CA SER A 39 11.63 -9.72 -3.26
C SER A 39 10.91 -11.05 -3.40
N GLN A 40 9.62 -11.03 -3.73
CA GLN A 40 8.84 -12.24 -3.99
C GLN A 40 8.93 -12.68 -5.45
N GLY A 41 9.77 -12.02 -6.25
CA GLY A 41 9.95 -12.35 -7.66
C GLY A 41 8.85 -11.79 -8.55
N LYS A 42 8.08 -10.83 -8.04
CA LYS A 42 6.97 -10.23 -8.79
C LYS A 42 7.34 -8.82 -9.22
N ASP A 43 6.76 -8.40 -10.35
CA ASP A 43 6.95 -7.06 -10.88
C ASP A 43 5.90 -6.13 -10.25
N PRO A 44 6.32 -5.06 -9.54
CA PRO A 44 5.36 -4.16 -8.88
C PRO A 44 4.46 -3.38 -9.84
N PHE A 45 4.74 -3.41 -11.14
CA PHE A 45 3.87 -2.74 -12.12
C PHE A 45 2.68 -3.59 -12.55
N PHE A 46 2.69 -4.90 -12.26
CA PHE A 46 1.60 -5.79 -12.69
C PHE A 46 0.36 -5.81 -11.81
N PRO A 47 0.43 -5.67 -10.47
CA PRO A 47 -0.79 -5.75 -9.68
C PRO A 47 -1.77 -4.66 -10.03
N GLU A 48 -3.05 -5.04 -10.16
CA GLU A 48 -4.12 -4.08 -10.30
C GLU A 48 -4.34 -3.35 -8.97
N GLU A 49 -5.07 -2.23 -9.00
CA GLU A 49 -5.23 -1.38 -7.82
C GLU A 49 -5.84 -2.10 -6.62
N ASP A 50 -6.80 -2.99 -6.83
CA ASP A 50 -7.42 -3.73 -5.74
C ASP A 50 -6.44 -4.70 -5.07
N GLU A 51 -5.56 -5.31 -5.84
CA GLU A 51 -4.51 -6.17 -5.31
C GLU A 51 -3.42 -5.35 -4.64
N MET A 52 -3.00 -4.26 -5.28
CA MET A 52 -1.97 -3.38 -4.75
C MET A 52 -2.37 -2.78 -3.41
N ILE A 53 -3.62 -2.33 -3.27
CA ILE A 53 -4.05 -1.70 -2.03
C ILE A 53 -4.09 -2.71 -0.87
N GLU A 54 -4.42 -3.98 -1.14
CA GLU A 54 -4.37 -5.02 -0.12
C GLU A 54 -2.93 -5.23 0.38
N ILE A 55 -1.96 -5.20 -0.53
CA ILE A 55 -0.55 -5.32 -0.17
C ILE A 55 -0.12 -4.14 0.69
N ILE A 56 -0.52 -2.92 0.30
CA ILE A 56 -0.20 -1.72 1.06
C ILE A 56 -0.82 -1.77 2.45
N GLU A 57 -2.09 -2.16 2.54
CA GLU A 57 -2.79 -2.26 3.82
C GLU A 57 -2.10 -3.25 4.76
N LYS A 58 -1.72 -4.40 4.23
CA LYS A 58 -1.02 -5.41 5.00
C LYS A 58 0.31 -4.88 5.52
N PHE A 59 1.09 -4.25 4.63
CA PHE A 59 2.38 -3.68 5.00
C PHE A 59 2.23 -2.65 6.11
N CYS A 60 1.28 -1.74 5.99
CA CYS A 60 1.08 -0.68 6.97
C CYS A 60 0.66 -1.24 8.33
N LYS A 61 -0.24 -2.23 8.33
CA LYS A 61 -0.68 -2.85 9.58
C LYS A 61 0.43 -3.63 10.26
N GLU A 62 1.29 -4.29 9.49
CA GLU A 62 2.40 -5.05 10.05
C GLU A 62 3.51 -4.16 10.59
N ASN A 63 3.61 -2.94 10.09
CA ASN A 63 4.70 -2.02 10.44
C ASN A 63 4.25 -0.83 11.27
N THR A 64 3.01 -0.84 11.75
CA THR A 64 2.51 0.26 12.56
C THR A 64 3.26 0.35 13.90
N PRO A 65 3.60 1.59 14.36
CA PRO A 65 4.15 1.76 15.69
C PRO A 65 3.08 1.65 16.77
N PHE A 66 1.81 1.65 16.39
CA PHE A 66 0.70 1.53 17.33
C PHE A 66 0.44 0.05 17.58
N LYS A 67 0.89 -0.44 18.73
CA LYS A 67 0.68 -1.84 19.06
C LYS A 67 -0.73 -2.03 19.59
N VAL A 68 -1.46 -2.90 18.91
CA VAL A 68 -2.75 -3.36 19.39
C VAL A 68 -2.53 -4.78 19.87
N ASP A 69 -2.59 -4.96 21.14
CA ASP A 69 -2.49 -6.29 21.72
C ASP A 69 -3.88 -6.96 21.74
#